data_3d01b87f573986bd5fb10e08c420b0ec
#
_entry.id   3d01b87f573986bd5fb10e08c420b0ec
#
_cell.length_a   1.000
_cell.length_b   1.000
_cell.length_c   1.000
_cell.angle_alpha   90.00
_cell.angle_beta   90.00
_cell.angle_gamma   90.00
#
_symmetry.space_group_name_H-M   'P 1'
#
loop_
_entity.id
_entity.type
_entity.pdbx_description
1 polymer ?
#
loop_
_entity_poly.entity_id
_entity_poly.type
_entity_poly.pdbx_seq_one_letter_code
_entity_poly.pdbx_strand_id
1 'polypeptide(L)'
;IGVRLVGSEMCIRDSSDIVYGLGEAPRGINKRGWVYNSFCSDDPFHTETKSSLYAAHNFLMLSGSKTFGIFIDFPSKIRWDIGYTTTNKTVITIDGTDFDIYYIDGTKPLEIVKEFRKSIGTSYVPPFWAFGYQQSRWSYHNAEAVDAVVDGYNKAGIPLDCVYLDIDYMERYKDFTVDDEKFPNFKDYVSKKRKEGIHLIPIIDAGVKKENGYDIYE
;
A
#
# COMPACT_ATOMS: atom_id res chain seq x y z
N ILE A 1 -5.68 27.83 20.75
CA ILE A 1 -4.21 27.70 20.99
C ILE A 1 -3.83 26.29 20.58
N GLY A 2 -3.19 26.16 19.42
CA GLY A 2 -2.68 24.87 18.97
C GLY A 2 -1.53 24.44 19.88
N VAL A 3 -1.71 23.39 20.66
CA VAL A 3 -0.62 22.75 21.40
C VAL A 3 0.12 21.88 20.39
N ARG A 4 1.26 22.36 19.91
CA ARG A 4 2.19 21.56 19.13
C ARG A 4 2.93 20.66 20.12
N LEU A 5 2.54 19.39 20.22
CA LEU A 5 3.34 18.39 20.92
C LEU A 5 4.58 18.10 20.06
N VAL A 6 5.66 18.80 20.35
CA VAL A 6 6.98 18.51 19.82
C VAL A 6 7.56 17.35 20.62
N GLY A 7 7.54 16.16 20.01
CA GLY A 7 8.48 15.13 20.26
C GLY A 7 8.37 14.38 21.59
N SER A 8 7.78 13.19 21.52
CA SER A 8 8.20 12.11 22.42
C SER A 8 9.59 11.63 21.96
N GLU A 9 10.61 11.79 22.78
CA GLU A 9 11.96 11.30 22.48
C GLU A 9 12.08 9.84 22.88
N MET A 10 12.38 8.99 21.93
CA MET A 10 12.70 7.59 22.16
C MET A 10 14.20 7.36 21.93
N CYS A 11 14.92 6.93 22.96
CA CYS A 11 16.34 6.64 22.83
C CYS A 11 16.56 5.26 22.21
N ILE A 12 17.13 5.21 21.01
CA ILE A 12 17.73 4.00 20.44
C ILE A 12 19.15 3.92 21.01
N ARG A 13 19.37 3.07 22.02
CA ARG A 13 20.63 3.06 22.78
C ARG A 13 21.73 2.22 22.15
N ASP A 14 21.39 1.22 21.30
CA ASP A 14 22.35 0.28 20.73
C ASP A 14 22.44 0.46 19.21
N SER A 15 23.66 0.37 18.70
CA SER A 15 23.92 0.37 17.25
C SER A 15 23.37 -0.87 16.53
N SER A 16 23.10 -1.95 17.27
CA SER A 16 22.52 -3.20 16.78
C SER A 16 20.98 -3.22 16.73
N ASP A 17 20.30 -2.22 17.32
CA ASP A 17 18.85 -2.14 17.29
C ASP A 17 18.34 -1.94 15.86
N ILE A 18 17.36 -2.75 15.46
CA ILE A 18 16.71 -2.69 14.16
C ILE A 18 15.32 -2.10 14.31
N VAL A 19 14.96 -1.19 13.43
CA VAL A 19 13.65 -0.54 13.41
C VAL A 19 12.89 -0.97 12.16
N TYR A 20 11.71 -1.55 12.34
CA TYR A 20 10.80 -2.01 11.29
C TYR A 20 9.54 -1.17 11.24
N GLY A 21 8.83 -1.18 10.12
CA GLY A 21 7.48 -0.62 10.01
C GLY A 21 7.34 0.50 8.99
N LEU A 22 6.36 1.37 9.21
CA LEU A 22 6.02 2.58 8.43
C LEU A 22 5.50 2.32 7.01
N GLY A 23 5.28 1.05 6.62
CA GLY A 23 4.71 0.70 5.33
C GLY A 23 5.73 0.65 4.20
N GLU A 24 5.28 0.99 3.02
CA GLU A 24 6.09 0.98 1.81
C GLU A 24 7.07 2.16 1.81
N ALA A 25 8.36 1.87 1.67
CA ALA A 25 9.39 2.89 1.54
C ALA A 25 10.60 2.33 0.77
N PRO A 26 11.29 3.14 -0.02
CA PRO A 26 12.61 2.80 -0.54
C PRO A 26 13.57 2.53 0.62
N ARG A 27 14.77 2.05 0.32
CA ARG A 27 15.77 1.70 1.32
C ARG A 27 15.46 0.33 1.96
N GLY A 28 16.33 -0.14 2.80
CA GLY A 28 16.20 -1.46 3.42
C GLY A 28 15.06 -1.61 4.43
N ILE A 29 14.94 -2.83 4.97
CA ILE A 29 13.96 -3.18 6.00
C ILE A 29 14.22 -2.40 7.29
N ASN A 30 15.48 -2.17 7.65
CA ASN A 30 15.85 -1.36 8.80
C ASN A 30 15.65 0.12 8.49
N LYS A 31 14.74 0.76 9.20
CA LYS A 31 14.36 2.16 9.01
C LYS A 31 15.30 3.16 9.69
N ARG A 32 16.30 2.68 10.44
CA ARG A 32 17.24 3.53 11.16
C ARG A 32 18.14 4.37 10.23
N GLY A 33 18.46 5.58 10.65
CA GLY A 33 19.32 6.52 9.94
C GLY A 33 18.61 7.35 8.86
N TRP A 34 17.28 7.38 8.87
CA TRP A 34 16.51 8.09 7.86
C TRP A 34 15.30 8.82 8.42
N VAL A 35 14.74 9.71 7.59
CA VAL A 35 13.47 10.38 7.86
C VAL A 35 12.40 9.78 6.93
N TYR A 36 11.24 9.46 7.51
CA TYR A 36 10.06 8.96 6.80
C TYR A 36 8.85 9.84 7.09
N ASN A 37 7.91 9.85 6.17
CA ASN A 37 6.58 10.39 6.37
C ASN A 37 5.57 9.25 6.24
N SER A 38 4.77 9.02 7.28
CA SER A 38 3.57 8.20 7.15
C SER A 38 2.51 9.05 6.46
N PHE A 39 2.45 8.94 5.14
CA PHE A 39 1.52 9.67 4.29
C PHE A 39 1.55 9.05 2.90
N CYS A 40 0.41 8.50 2.44
CA CYS A 40 0.32 7.92 1.11
C CYS A 40 0.49 9.01 0.06
N SER A 41 1.36 8.77 -0.91
CA SER A 41 1.71 9.74 -1.94
C SER A 41 1.69 9.06 -3.30
N ASP A 42 0.90 9.59 -4.21
CA ASP A 42 0.91 9.20 -5.63
C ASP A 42 2.04 9.94 -6.34
N ASP A 43 3.16 9.26 -6.51
CA ASP A 43 4.34 9.81 -7.17
C ASP A 43 5.08 8.69 -7.92
N PRO A 44 5.03 8.66 -9.26
CA PRO A 44 5.67 7.61 -10.06
C PRO A 44 7.20 7.73 -10.14
N PHE A 45 7.78 8.86 -9.72
CA PHE A 45 9.23 9.09 -9.79
C PHE A 45 9.91 8.64 -8.50
N HIS A 46 10.15 7.34 -8.38
CA HIS A 46 10.76 6.75 -7.20
C HIS A 46 12.26 6.97 -7.17
N THR A 47 12.77 7.43 -6.04
CA THR A 47 14.20 7.57 -5.75
C THR A 47 14.49 7.02 -4.36
N GLU A 48 15.74 6.65 -4.11
CA GLU A 48 16.20 6.19 -2.79
C GLU A 48 15.96 7.21 -1.65
N THR A 49 15.79 8.48 -2.00
CA THR A 49 15.59 9.57 -1.03
C THR A 49 14.12 9.81 -0.69
N LYS A 50 13.17 9.14 -1.35
CA LYS A 50 11.74 9.28 -1.02
C LYS A 50 11.47 8.91 0.43
N SER A 51 10.73 9.75 1.12
CA SER A 51 10.33 9.54 2.51
C SER A 51 8.95 8.92 2.65
N SER A 52 8.20 8.78 1.54
CA SER A 52 6.85 8.23 1.45
C SER A 52 6.61 7.64 0.06
N LEU A 53 5.78 6.60 -0.03
CA LEU A 53 5.28 6.00 -1.26
C LEU A 53 3.76 5.80 -1.17
N TYR A 54 3.21 4.84 -1.92
CA TYR A 54 1.76 4.64 -2.06
C TYR A 54 1.08 4.07 -0.80
N ALA A 55 1.80 3.26 0.00
CA ALA A 55 1.26 2.63 1.20
C ALA A 55 2.06 3.02 2.45
N ALA A 56 1.41 3.67 3.38
CA ALA A 56 2.00 4.07 4.65
C ALA A 56 1.12 3.64 5.83
N HIS A 57 1.73 3.39 6.98
CA HIS A 57 1.00 3.17 8.23
C HIS A 57 1.83 3.67 9.42
N ASN A 58 1.14 3.96 10.52
CA ASN A 58 1.73 4.60 11.70
C ASN A 58 2.21 3.58 12.74
N PHE A 59 2.67 2.41 12.31
CA PHE A 59 3.23 1.39 13.18
C PHE A 59 4.74 1.31 13.00
N LEU A 60 5.47 1.35 14.11
CA LEU A 60 6.91 1.16 14.19
C LEU A 60 7.22 0.11 15.23
N MET A 61 8.17 -0.77 14.96
CA MET A 61 8.65 -1.77 15.90
C MET A 61 10.17 -1.69 16.03
N LEU A 62 10.64 -1.64 17.26
CA LEU A 62 12.06 -1.77 17.59
C LEU A 62 12.36 -3.19 18.03
N SER A 63 13.46 -3.75 17.56
CA SER A 63 13.97 -5.06 17.94
C SER A 63 15.47 -5.00 18.17
N GLY A 64 15.89 -5.34 19.37
CA GLY A 64 17.32 -5.30 19.77
C GLY A 64 17.46 -5.46 21.27
N SER A 65 18.15 -4.53 21.90
CA SER A 65 18.34 -4.50 23.37
C SER A 65 17.02 -4.43 24.14
N LYS A 66 16.00 -3.83 23.51
CA LYS A 66 14.58 -3.89 23.88
C LYS A 66 13.75 -4.21 22.64
N THR A 67 12.61 -4.87 22.84
CA THR A 67 11.68 -5.16 21.75
C THR A 67 10.30 -4.61 22.13
N PHE A 68 9.79 -3.69 21.33
CA PHE A 68 8.47 -3.11 21.52
C PHE A 68 7.93 -2.53 20.22
N GLY A 69 6.60 -2.32 20.17
CA GLY A 69 5.93 -1.62 19.08
C GLY A 69 5.31 -0.31 19.54
N ILE A 70 5.22 0.64 18.63
CA ILE A 70 4.44 1.88 18.79
C ILE A 70 3.49 1.99 17.62
N PHE A 71 2.23 2.18 17.89
CA PHE A 71 1.21 2.55 16.91
C PHE A 71 0.63 3.91 17.30
N ILE A 72 0.52 4.79 16.32
CA ILE A 72 -0.07 6.11 16.51
C ILE A 72 -1.34 6.17 15.67
N ASP A 73 -2.47 6.22 16.34
CA ASP A 73 -3.77 6.41 15.70
C ASP A 73 -3.98 7.89 15.43
N PHE A 74 -3.63 8.28 14.22
CA PHE A 74 -3.73 9.64 13.73
C PHE A 74 -3.99 9.62 12.22
N PRO A 75 -5.05 10.27 11.71
CA PRO A 75 -5.50 10.13 10.32
C PRO A 75 -4.75 11.02 9.33
N SER A 76 -3.67 11.68 9.74
CA SER A 76 -2.91 12.59 8.89
C SER A 76 -1.40 12.29 8.94
N LYS A 77 -0.62 13.15 8.33
CA LYS A 77 0.82 12.97 8.17
C LYS A 77 1.57 12.96 9.50
N ILE A 78 2.40 11.95 9.68
CA ILE A 78 3.38 11.86 10.77
C ILE A 78 4.79 11.83 10.19
N ARG A 79 5.69 12.63 10.73
CA ARG A 79 7.12 12.60 10.41
C ARG A 79 7.88 11.80 11.45
N TRP A 80 8.67 10.84 10.98
CA TRP A 80 9.50 9.95 11.77
C TRP A 80 10.97 10.19 11.47
N ASP A 81 11.70 10.76 12.37
CA ASP A 81 13.15 10.92 12.29
C ASP A 81 13.81 9.83 13.14
N ILE A 82 14.29 8.78 12.47
CA ILE A 82 14.78 7.57 13.14
C ILE A 82 16.30 7.57 13.17
N GLY A 83 16.88 8.34 14.07
CA GLY A 83 18.34 8.41 14.20
C GLY A 83 19.05 9.13 13.05
N TYR A 84 18.34 9.93 12.27
CA TYR A 84 18.93 10.73 11.18
C TYR A 84 19.54 12.02 11.71
N THR A 85 18.74 12.86 12.35
CA THR A 85 19.22 14.13 12.92
C THR A 85 20.09 13.90 14.17
N THR A 86 19.71 12.93 15.00
CA THR A 86 20.46 12.54 16.20
C THR A 86 20.51 11.02 16.29
N THR A 87 21.69 10.44 16.17
CA THR A 87 21.93 9.01 15.93
C THR A 87 21.26 8.06 16.93
N ASN A 88 21.12 8.50 18.18
CA ASN A 88 20.54 7.69 19.27
C ASN A 88 19.12 8.07 19.65
N LYS A 89 18.43 8.87 18.82
CA LYS A 89 17.07 9.32 19.08
C LYS A 89 16.14 9.02 17.90
N THR A 90 14.91 8.69 18.23
CA THR A 90 13.78 8.75 17.27
C THR A 90 12.89 9.92 17.69
N VAL A 91 12.64 10.82 16.76
CA VAL A 91 11.75 11.97 16.96
C VAL A 91 10.51 11.78 16.07
N ILE A 92 9.35 11.81 16.70
CA ILE A 92 8.07 11.70 16.03
C ILE A 92 7.41 13.08 16.06
N THR A 93 7.07 13.61 14.90
CA THR A 93 6.39 14.90 14.77
C THR A 93 4.99 14.68 14.23
N ILE A 94 4.01 15.12 15.01
CA ILE A 94 2.59 15.07 14.69
C ILE A 94 2.10 16.51 14.63
N ASP A 95 1.47 16.88 13.52
CA ASP A 95 0.86 18.21 13.35
C ASP A 95 -0.64 18.13 13.65
N GLY A 96 -0.95 17.96 14.94
CA GLY A 96 -2.33 17.81 15.42
C GLY A 96 -2.38 17.67 16.95
N THR A 97 -3.57 17.73 17.49
CA THR A 97 -3.82 17.72 18.94
C THR A 97 -4.61 16.51 19.44
N ASP A 98 -5.19 15.75 18.52
CA ASP A 98 -6.09 14.64 18.86
C ASP A 98 -5.55 13.36 18.21
N PHE A 99 -4.83 12.57 18.99
CA PHE A 99 -4.24 11.30 18.58
C PHE A 99 -4.03 10.37 19.78
N ASP A 100 -4.09 9.06 19.53
CA ASP A 100 -3.77 8.03 20.51
C ASP A 100 -2.42 7.37 20.21
N ILE A 101 -1.67 7.07 21.28
CA ILE A 101 -0.42 6.31 21.19
C ILE A 101 -0.60 4.98 21.90
N TYR A 102 -0.40 3.89 21.16
CA TYR A 102 -0.40 2.53 21.68
C TYR A 102 1.04 2.04 21.82
N TYR A 103 1.44 1.68 23.04
CA TYR A 103 2.70 1.01 23.30
C TYR A 103 2.46 -0.48 23.45
N ILE A 104 3.21 -1.29 22.71
CA ILE A 104 3.08 -2.75 22.70
C ILE A 104 4.40 -3.33 23.18
N ASP A 105 4.40 -3.88 24.38
CA ASP A 105 5.56 -4.53 24.97
C ASP A 105 5.69 -5.99 24.52
N GLY A 106 6.92 -6.49 24.41
CA GLY A 106 7.18 -7.88 24.07
C GLY A 106 8.66 -8.22 24.05
N THR A 107 8.98 -9.49 23.92
CA THR A 107 10.34 -9.99 23.91
C THR A 107 10.85 -10.34 22.51
N LYS A 108 9.92 -10.54 21.56
CA LYS A 108 10.21 -10.93 20.16
C LYS A 108 9.33 -10.13 19.18
N PRO A 109 9.85 -9.84 17.98
CA PRO A 109 9.10 -9.13 16.94
C PRO A 109 7.73 -9.77 16.63
N LEU A 110 7.65 -11.09 16.56
CA LEU A 110 6.41 -11.81 16.26
C LEU A 110 5.33 -11.61 17.33
N GLU A 111 5.71 -11.47 18.59
CA GLU A 111 4.78 -11.18 19.70
C GLU A 111 4.17 -9.79 19.52
N ILE A 112 5.00 -8.79 19.21
CA ILE A 112 4.54 -7.42 18.93
C ILE A 112 3.55 -7.39 17.77
N VAL A 113 3.87 -8.04 16.65
CA VAL A 113 2.98 -8.10 15.48
C VAL A 113 1.65 -8.80 15.86
N LYS A 114 1.70 -9.86 16.65
CA LYS A 114 0.52 -10.60 17.10
C LYS A 114 -0.39 -9.73 17.98
N GLU A 115 0.18 -8.98 18.92
CA GLU A 115 -0.58 -8.07 19.78
C GLU A 115 -1.15 -6.90 18.98
N PHE A 116 -0.37 -6.30 18.10
CA PHE A 116 -0.85 -5.25 17.20
C PHE A 116 -2.05 -5.71 16.36
N ARG A 117 -1.98 -6.92 15.80
CA ARG A 117 -3.08 -7.50 15.02
C ARG A 117 -4.35 -7.77 15.83
N LYS A 118 -4.26 -7.96 17.14
CA LYS A 118 -5.47 -8.04 17.99
C LYS A 118 -6.22 -6.71 18.02
N SER A 119 -5.51 -5.60 17.98
CA SER A 119 -6.09 -4.25 18.00
C SER A 119 -6.70 -3.85 16.65
N ILE A 120 -6.03 -4.18 15.53
CA ILE A 120 -6.46 -3.77 14.19
C ILE A 120 -7.24 -4.86 13.42
N GLY A 121 -7.36 -6.05 13.98
CA GLY A 121 -8.01 -7.20 13.36
C GLY A 121 -7.08 -8.10 12.56
N THR A 122 -7.64 -9.19 12.03
CA THR A 122 -6.91 -10.17 11.24
C THR A 122 -6.86 -9.76 9.76
N SER A 123 -5.71 -9.97 9.13
CA SER A 123 -5.59 -9.74 7.69
C SER A 123 -6.44 -10.75 6.91
N TYR A 124 -7.06 -10.30 5.84
CA TYR A 124 -7.64 -11.17 4.85
C TYR A 124 -6.55 -12.07 4.26
N VAL A 125 -6.86 -13.36 4.10
CA VAL A 125 -5.97 -14.29 3.41
C VAL A 125 -6.47 -14.39 1.97
N PRO A 126 -5.75 -13.82 1.00
CA PRO A 126 -6.17 -13.85 -0.38
C PRO A 126 -6.08 -15.26 -0.99
N PRO A 127 -6.80 -15.55 -2.07
CA PRO A 127 -6.70 -16.81 -2.77
C PRO A 127 -5.28 -17.01 -3.35
N PHE A 128 -4.91 -18.26 -3.58
CA PHE A 128 -3.52 -18.61 -3.96
C PHE A 128 -3.01 -17.88 -5.21
N TRP A 129 -3.86 -17.70 -6.23
CA TRP A 129 -3.49 -16.98 -7.46
C TRP A 129 -3.08 -15.52 -7.21
N ALA A 130 -3.55 -14.89 -6.14
CA ALA A 130 -3.19 -13.51 -5.81
C ALA A 130 -1.75 -13.37 -5.31
N PHE A 131 -1.04 -14.47 -5.07
CA PHE A 131 0.40 -14.50 -4.77
C PHE A 131 1.27 -14.81 -6.00
N GLY A 132 0.64 -15.08 -7.14
CA GLY A 132 1.33 -15.32 -8.40
C GLY A 132 1.71 -14.02 -9.13
N TYR A 133 2.17 -14.16 -10.37
CA TYR A 133 2.55 -12.99 -11.16
C TYR A 133 1.33 -12.23 -11.67
N GLN A 134 1.36 -10.94 -11.48
CA GLN A 134 0.27 -10.01 -11.79
C GLN A 134 0.78 -8.92 -12.74
N GLN A 135 0.21 -8.84 -13.92
CA GLN A 135 0.60 -7.91 -14.96
C GLN A 135 -0.32 -6.69 -14.98
N SER A 136 0.27 -5.50 -14.92
CA SER A 136 -0.46 -4.24 -15.09
C SER A 136 0.31 -3.26 -15.96
N ARG A 137 -0.39 -2.33 -16.55
CA ARG A 137 0.15 -1.13 -17.21
C ARG A 137 -0.97 -0.12 -17.45
N TRP A 138 -0.63 1.13 -17.67
CA TRP A 138 -1.52 2.11 -18.28
C TRP A 138 -1.33 2.09 -19.82
N SER A 139 -2.20 1.58 -20.64
CA SER A 139 -3.39 0.83 -20.30
C SER A 139 -3.54 -0.31 -21.34
N TYR A 140 -4.39 -1.30 -21.08
CA TYR A 140 -4.88 -2.24 -22.09
C TYR A 140 -6.21 -1.71 -22.62
N HIS A 141 -6.21 -1.16 -23.83
CA HIS A 141 -7.34 -0.37 -24.33
C HIS A 141 -8.57 -1.20 -24.71
N ASN A 142 -8.41 -2.51 -24.94
CA ASN A 142 -9.48 -3.41 -25.36
C ASN A 142 -9.16 -4.88 -25.02
N ALA A 143 -10.11 -5.76 -25.25
CA ALA A 143 -9.97 -7.19 -25.00
C ALA A 143 -8.80 -7.82 -25.78
N GLU A 144 -8.59 -7.40 -27.03
CA GLU A 144 -7.52 -7.91 -27.89
C GLU A 144 -6.12 -7.57 -27.34
N ALA A 145 -5.97 -6.39 -26.74
CA ALA A 145 -4.72 -5.99 -26.10
C ALA A 145 -4.40 -6.85 -24.87
N VAL A 146 -5.43 -7.22 -24.10
CA VAL A 146 -5.28 -8.15 -22.96
C VAL A 146 -4.93 -9.56 -23.47
N ASP A 147 -5.62 -10.05 -24.50
CA ASP A 147 -5.35 -11.35 -25.11
C ASP A 147 -3.91 -11.43 -25.64
N ALA A 148 -3.43 -10.39 -26.31
CA ALA A 148 -2.05 -10.34 -26.81
C ALA A 148 -1.00 -10.44 -25.71
N VAL A 149 -1.28 -9.84 -24.53
CA VAL A 149 -0.40 -9.96 -23.35
C VAL A 149 -0.40 -11.38 -22.81
N VAL A 150 -1.56 -11.97 -22.59
CA VAL A 150 -1.70 -13.35 -22.11
C VAL A 150 -1.00 -14.33 -23.06
N ASP A 151 -1.19 -14.17 -24.36
CA ASP A 151 -0.53 -14.97 -25.38
C ASP A 151 0.99 -14.80 -25.37
N GLY A 152 1.46 -13.58 -25.13
CA GLY A 152 2.89 -13.29 -25.01
C GLY A 152 3.54 -14.07 -23.85
N TYR A 153 2.91 -14.06 -22.68
CA TYR A 153 3.39 -14.82 -21.50
C TYR A 153 3.35 -16.32 -21.77
N ASN A 154 2.25 -16.82 -22.35
CA ASN A 154 2.13 -18.23 -22.72
C ASN A 154 3.23 -18.68 -23.70
N LYS A 155 3.50 -17.90 -24.75
CA LYS A 155 4.55 -18.18 -25.73
C LYS A 155 5.94 -18.17 -25.13
N ALA A 156 6.17 -17.29 -24.14
CA ALA A 156 7.44 -17.20 -23.41
C ALA A 156 7.61 -18.30 -22.35
N GLY A 157 6.56 -19.07 -22.05
CA GLY A 157 6.58 -20.06 -20.97
C GLY A 157 6.67 -19.45 -19.58
N ILE A 158 6.20 -18.21 -19.44
CA ILE A 158 6.22 -17.48 -18.16
C ILE A 158 4.82 -17.56 -17.53
N PRO A 159 4.68 -18.05 -16.28
CA PRO A 159 3.40 -18.09 -15.61
C PRO A 159 2.80 -16.68 -15.44
N LEU A 160 1.51 -16.58 -15.65
CA LEU A 160 0.73 -15.36 -15.43
C LEU A 160 -0.57 -15.73 -14.72
N ASP A 161 -0.87 -15.11 -13.60
CA ASP A 161 -2.05 -15.39 -12.79
C ASP A 161 -3.14 -14.34 -12.96
N CYS A 162 -2.76 -13.07 -13.15
CA CYS A 162 -3.77 -12.04 -13.36
C CYS A 162 -3.29 -10.88 -14.26
N VAL A 163 -4.27 -10.20 -14.85
CA VAL A 163 -4.07 -8.94 -15.57
C VAL A 163 -4.99 -7.88 -14.99
N TYR A 164 -4.41 -6.74 -14.67
CA TYR A 164 -5.18 -5.57 -14.24
C TYR A 164 -5.72 -4.81 -15.43
N LEU A 165 -7.00 -4.46 -15.38
CA LEU A 165 -7.63 -3.54 -16.33
C LEU A 165 -7.56 -2.15 -15.72
N ASP A 166 -6.85 -1.25 -16.39
CA ASP A 166 -6.76 0.16 -16.02
C ASP A 166 -8.01 0.91 -16.54
N ILE A 167 -8.10 2.20 -16.31
CA ILE A 167 -9.29 3.04 -16.52
C ILE A 167 -9.94 2.94 -17.90
N ASP A 168 -9.23 2.49 -18.93
CA ASP A 168 -9.73 2.42 -20.31
C ASP A 168 -10.78 1.32 -20.55
N TYR A 169 -11.02 0.41 -19.60
CA TYR A 169 -12.14 -0.54 -19.73
C TYR A 169 -13.49 0.12 -19.42
N MET A 170 -13.47 1.27 -18.73
CA MET A 170 -14.68 2.00 -18.37
C MET A 170 -15.25 2.78 -19.56
N GLU A 171 -16.58 2.92 -19.61
CA GLU A 171 -17.24 3.85 -20.52
C GLU A 171 -16.87 5.30 -20.15
N ARG A 172 -16.06 5.94 -20.98
CA ARG A 172 -15.63 7.34 -20.77
C ARG A 172 -15.09 7.64 -19.38
N TYR A 173 -14.36 6.68 -18.78
CA TYR A 173 -13.76 6.79 -17.44
C TYR A 173 -14.78 6.99 -16.31
N LYS A 174 -15.96 6.35 -16.44
CA LYS A 174 -16.97 6.34 -15.40
C LYS A 174 -16.85 5.08 -14.56
N ASP A 175 -16.69 5.23 -13.26
CA ASP A 175 -16.64 4.09 -12.33
C ASP A 175 -17.88 3.19 -12.47
N PHE A 176 -17.67 1.90 -12.24
CA PHE A 176 -18.73 0.86 -12.31
C PHE A 176 -19.39 0.70 -13.68
N THR A 177 -18.76 1.20 -14.75
CA THR A 177 -19.20 0.98 -16.13
C THR A 177 -18.21 0.12 -16.90
N VAL A 178 -18.64 -0.44 -18.00
CA VAL A 178 -17.79 -1.15 -18.98
C VAL A 178 -18.06 -0.57 -20.36
N ASP A 179 -17.02 -0.33 -21.14
CA ASP A 179 -17.11 0.07 -22.52
C ASP A 179 -17.36 -1.18 -23.41
N ASP A 180 -18.60 -1.37 -23.84
CA ASP A 180 -19.02 -2.55 -24.60
C ASP A 180 -18.40 -2.63 -26.02
N GLU A 181 -17.90 -1.52 -26.57
CA GLU A 181 -17.18 -1.54 -27.85
C GLU A 181 -15.77 -2.12 -27.67
N LYS A 182 -15.12 -1.78 -26.56
CA LYS A 182 -13.75 -2.22 -26.25
C LYS A 182 -13.72 -3.61 -25.60
N PHE A 183 -14.72 -3.92 -24.80
CA PHE A 183 -14.84 -5.19 -24.07
C PHE A 183 -16.24 -5.80 -24.28
N PRO A 184 -16.54 -6.27 -25.49
CA PRO A 184 -17.86 -6.83 -25.81
C PRO A 184 -18.14 -8.08 -24.95
N ASN A 185 -19.38 -8.21 -24.47
CA ASN A 185 -19.80 -9.33 -23.62
C ASN A 185 -18.85 -9.54 -22.43
N PHE A 186 -18.50 -8.49 -21.71
CA PHE A 186 -17.48 -8.47 -20.65
C PHE A 186 -17.61 -9.64 -19.66
N LYS A 187 -18.83 -9.98 -19.25
CA LYS A 187 -19.09 -11.12 -18.34
C LYS A 187 -18.57 -12.44 -18.90
N ASP A 188 -18.82 -12.70 -20.18
CA ASP A 188 -18.39 -13.93 -20.85
C ASP A 188 -16.88 -13.91 -21.10
N TYR A 189 -16.33 -12.74 -21.43
CA TYR A 189 -14.90 -12.54 -21.56
C TYR A 189 -14.15 -12.84 -20.25
N VAL A 190 -14.59 -12.29 -19.12
CA VAL A 190 -14.03 -12.60 -17.79
C VAL A 190 -14.14 -14.07 -17.47
N SER A 191 -15.30 -14.68 -17.77
CA SER A 191 -15.53 -16.12 -17.54
C SER A 191 -14.59 -17.00 -18.37
N LYS A 192 -14.33 -16.61 -19.63
CA LYS A 192 -13.37 -17.27 -20.52
C LYS A 192 -11.96 -17.19 -19.92
N LYS A 193 -11.48 -15.99 -19.59
CA LYS A 193 -10.14 -15.80 -19.01
C LYS A 193 -9.95 -16.59 -17.73
N ARG A 194 -10.96 -16.62 -16.87
CA ARG A 194 -10.91 -17.41 -15.63
C ARG A 194 -10.77 -18.92 -15.90
N LYS A 195 -11.41 -19.45 -16.97
CA LYS A 195 -11.23 -20.85 -17.39
C LYS A 195 -9.82 -21.12 -17.93
N GLU A 196 -9.18 -20.11 -18.50
CA GLU A 196 -7.79 -20.16 -18.96
C GLU A 196 -6.78 -20.03 -17.77
N GLY A 197 -7.26 -19.84 -16.54
CA GLY A 197 -6.44 -19.65 -15.34
C GLY A 197 -6.03 -18.20 -15.11
N ILE A 198 -6.53 -17.26 -15.91
CA ILE A 198 -6.20 -15.83 -15.80
C ILE A 198 -7.33 -15.06 -15.08
N HIS A 199 -6.98 -14.35 -14.04
CA HIS A 199 -7.90 -13.46 -13.32
C HIS A 199 -7.80 -12.03 -13.88
N LEU A 200 -8.93 -11.43 -14.23
CA LEU A 200 -8.99 -10.02 -14.59
C LEU A 200 -9.39 -9.19 -13.37
N ILE A 201 -8.62 -8.16 -13.08
CA ILE A 201 -8.85 -7.26 -11.94
C ILE A 201 -9.06 -5.85 -12.47
N PRO A 202 -10.31 -5.36 -12.59
CA PRO A 202 -10.57 -3.99 -12.99
C PRO A 202 -10.24 -3.03 -11.83
N ILE A 203 -9.58 -1.93 -12.15
CA ILE A 203 -9.37 -0.83 -11.21
C ILE A 203 -10.70 -0.11 -10.92
N ILE A 204 -10.86 0.40 -9.70
CA ILE A 204 -12.00 1.28 -9.37
C ILE A 204 -11.64 2.74 -9.69
N ASP A 205 -10.43 3.18 -9.36
CA ASP A 205 -9.97 4.56 -9.53
C ASP A 205 -10.93 5.58 -8.92
N ALA A 206 -11.22 5.42 -7.64
CA ALA A 206 -12.34 5.96 -6.88
C ALA A 206 -12.56 7.49 -7.03
N GLY A 207 -13.22 7.89 -8.11
CA GLY A 207 -13.52 9.27 -8.44
C GLY A 207 -14.76 9.38 -9.32
N VAL A 208 -15.95 9.50 -8.69
CA VAL A 208 -17.22 9.58 -9.43
C VAL A 208 -17.24 10.80 -10.35
N LYS A 209 -17.32 10.55 -11.65
CA LYS A 209 -17.40 11.59 -12.67
C LYS A 209 -18.69 12.36 -12.57
N LYS A 210 -18.59 13.68 -12.52
CA LYS A 210 -19.77 14.56 -12.53
C LYS A 210 -20.33 14.67 -13.95
N GLU A 211 -21.38 13.91 -14.24
CA GLU A 211 -22.01 13.84 -15.55
C GLU A 211 -23.52 13.54 -15.40
N ASN A 212 -24.39 14.34 -16.04
CA ASN A 212 -25.84 14.10 -16.03
C ASN A 212 -26.16 12.78 -16.77
N GLY A 213 -27.12 12.01 -16.26
CA GLY A 213 -27.48 10.71 -16.78
C GLY A 213 -26.49 9.60 -16.44
N TYR A 214 -25.63 9.84 -15.47
CA TYR A 214 -24.77 8.83 -14.89
C TYR A 214 -25.30 8.40 -13.52
N ASP A 215 -25.92 7.24 -13.43
CA ASP A 215 -26.68 6.76 -12.27
C ASP A 215 -25.92 6.81 -10.93
N ILE A 216 -24.58 6.62 -10.97
CA ILE A 216 -23.76 6.66 -9.74
C ILE A 216 -23.54 8.11 -9.25
N TYR A 217 -23.63 9.09 -10.16
CA TYR A 217 -23.51 10.49 -9.82
C TYR A 217 -24.85 11.08 -9.32
N GLU A 218 -25.98 10.63 -9.86
CA GLU A 218 -27.33 11.07 -9.49
C GLU A 218 -27.86 10.33 -8.25
#